data_07262bb1ded7c7a73f4f54bdbe545703
#
_entry.id   07262bb1ded7c7a73f4f54bdbe545703
#
_cell.length_a   1.000
_cell.length_b   1.000
_cell.length_c   1.000
_cell.angle_alpha   90.00
_cell.angle_beta   90.00
_cell.angle_gamma   90.00
#
_symmetry.space_group_name_H-M   'P 1'
#
loop_
_entity.id
_entity.type
_entity.pdbx_description
1 polymer ?
#
loop_
_entity_poly.entity_id
_entity_poly.type
_entity_poly.pdbx_seq_one_letter_code
_entity_poly.pdbx_strand_id
1 'polypeptide(L)'
;MIYLNKYRHITEEAEKSLYSLVKDLINKNTTNILEVGTMAGQVTVILAGAAAEKNESVNVISIDQNYDTFSPTAAESLQANNLFNCSFESDKLEERFEENIIKANIIYIDRFHDKIGSKMELIKKNAIVPTKVIYRNPKASSNFPFEVTEVSPQVKPRQRKKSTENTKAATKVSAK
;
A
#
# COMPACT_ATOMS: atom_id res chain seq x y z
N MET A 1 -2.71 -19.09 -11.34
CA MET A 1 -2.37 -17.76 -11.88
C MET A 1 -1.39 -17.89 -13.03
N ILE A 2 -1.49 -17.06 -14.05
CA ILE A 2 -0.62 -17.04 -15.22
C ILE A 2 0.41 -15.94 -15.02
N TYR A 3 1.70 -16.29 -15.12
CA TYR A 3 2.79 -15.32 -15.05
C TYR A 3 3.54 -15.37 -16.38
N LEU A 4 3.66 -14.23 -17.03
CA LEU A 4 4.35 -14.13 -18.33
C LEU A 4 5.87 -14.01 -18.17
N ASN A 5 6.33 -13.66 -16.98
CA ASN A 5 7.75 -13.62 -16.70
C ASN A 5 8.29 -15.00 -16.28
N LYS A 6 9.43 -15.39 -16.85
CA LYS A 6 10.13 -16.63 -16.51
C LYS A 6 10.79 -16.62 -15.13
N TYR A 7 10.98 -15.43 -14.54
CA TYR A 7 11.64 -15.29 -13.24
C TYR A 7 10.59 -15.29 -12.12
N ARG A 8 10.54 -16.39 -11.38
CA ARG A 8 9.75 -16.46 -10.15
C ARG A 8 10.63 -16.04 -8.97
N HIS A 9 10.15 -15.06 -8.21
CA HIS A 9 10.85 -14.57 -7.03
C HIS A 9 10.45 -15.30 -5.75
N ILE A 10 9.28 -15.93 -5.76
CA ILE A 10 8.78 -16.76 -4.65
C ILE A 10 8.37 -18.14 -5.18
N THR A 11 8.44 -19.13 -4.32
CA THR A 11 8.03 -20.49 -4.64
C THR A 11 6.51 -20.60 -4.78
N GLU A 12 6.02 -21.67 -5.37
CA GLU A 12 4.58 -21.91 -5.52
C GLU A 12 3.88 -22.03 -4.17
N GLU A 13 4.53 -22.65 -3.19
CA GLU A 13 4.02 -22.74 -1.81
C GLU A 13 3.91 -21.36 -1.16
N ALA A 14 4.92 -20.50 -1.35
CA ALA A 14 4.89 -19.13 -0.86
C ALA A 14 3.82 -18.28 -1.57
N GLU A 15 3.58 -18.48 -2.87
CA GLU A 15 2.46 -17.85 -3.59
C GLU A 15 1.12 -18.18 -2.96
N LYS A 16 0.85 -19.49 -2.74
CA LYS A 16 -0.39 -19.96 -2.12
C LYS A 16 -0.56 -19.41 -0.72
N SER A 17 0.54 -19.38 0.03
CA SER A 17 0.55 -18.83 1.40
C SER A 17 0.26 -17.34 1.42
N LEU A 18 0.89 -16.55 0.54
CA LEU A 18 0.66 -15.11 0.43
C LEU A 18 -0.78 -14.83 -0.02
N TYR A 19 -1.28 -15.56 -1.00
CA TYR A 19 -2.64 -15.42 -1.49
C TYR A 19 -3.67 -15.60 -0.38
N SER A 20 -3.55 -16.70 0.38
CA SER A 20 -4.43 -17.00 1.51
C SER A 20 -4.31 -15.93 2.59
N LEU A 21 -3.09 -15.56 2.96
CA LEU A 21 -2.84 -14.52 3.96
C LEU A 21 -3.52 -13.20 3.59
N VAL A 22 -3.35 -12.74 2.35
CA VAL A 22 -3.95 -11.47 1.90
C VAL A 22 -5.48 -11.56 1.94
N LYS A 23 -6.08 -12.66 1.50
CA LYS A 23 -7.54 -12.88 1.60
C LYS A 23 -8.03 -12.80 3.05
N ASP A 24 -7.32 -13.38 3.99
CA ASP A 24 -7.70 -13.35 5.41
C ASP A 24 -7.57 -11.95 6.02
N LEU A 25 -6.63 -11.14 5.52
CA LEU A 25 -6.44 -9.77 5.98
C LEU A 25 -7.46 -8.78 5.42
N ILE A 26 -8.03 -9.05 4.24
CA ILE A 26 -9.05 -8.23 3.60
C ILE A 26 -10.38 -8.34 4.37
N ASN A 27 -10.92 -7.21 4.77
CA ASN A 27 -12.22 -7.10 5.41
C ASN A 27 -13.09 -6.01 4.74
N LYS A 28 -14.30 -5.79 5.25
CA LYS A 28 -15.26 -4.83 4.67
C LYS A 28 -14.76 -3.37 4.62
N ASN A 29 -13.75 -3.03 5.42
CA ASN A 29 -13.19 -1.67 5.48
C ASN A 29 -11.88 -1.56 4.66
N THR A 30 -11.42 -2.65 4.04
CA THR A 30 -10.24 -2.63 3.20
C THR A 30 -10.59 -2.00 1.86
N THR A 31 -9.90 -0.95 1.48
CA THR A 31 -10.10 -0.22 0.22
C THR A 31 -8.86 -0.26 -0.66
N ASN A 32 -7.66 -0.24 -0.07
CA ASN A 32 -6.42 -0.18 -0.83
C ASN A 32 -5.35 -1.12 -0.25
N ILE A 33 -4.65 -1.76 -1.16
CA ILE A 33 -3.43 -2.53 -0.90
C ILE A 33 -2.29 -1.81 -1.61
N LEU A 34 -1.21 -1.51 -0.91
CA LEU A 34 0.01 -0.92 -1.46
C LEU A 34 1.08 -2.01 -1.59
N GLU A 35 1.59 -2.21 -2.78
CA GLU A 35 2.78 -3.00 -3.04
C GLU A 35 3.99 -2.10 -3.23
N VAL A 36 5.07 -2.41 -2.54
CA VAL A 36 6.36 -1.72 -2.68
C VAL A 36 7.38 -2.69 -3.27
N GLY A 37 7.69 -2.50 -4.55
CA GLY A 37 8.54 -3.37 -5.35
C GLY A 37 7.73 -4.28 -6.27
N THR A 38 7.32 -3.76 -7.43
CA THR A 38 6.55 -4.48 -8.45
C THR A 38 7.36 -5.63 -9.06
N MET A 39 8.64 -5.39 -9.31
CA MET A 39 9.54 -6.32 -10.01
C MET A 39 8.85 -6.93 -11.25
N ALA A 40 8.86 -8.26 -11.34
CA ALA A 40 8.25 -8.98 -12.48
C ALA A 40 6.72 -9.16 -12.37
N GLY A 41 6.07 -8.55 -11.38
CA GLY A 41 4.62 -8.58 -11.21
C GLY A 41 4.05 -9.86 -10.61
N GLN A 42 4.88 -10.78 -10.12
CA GLN A 42 4.40 -12.02 -9.50
C GLN A 42 3.56 -11.73 -8.26
N VAL A 43 4.06 -10.89 -7.36
CA VAL A 43 3.34 -10.50 -6.15
C VAL A 43 2.14 -9.62 -6.50
N THR A 44 2.29 -8.72 -7.46
CA THR A 44 1.18 -7.87 -7.94
C THR A 44 -0.04 -8.69 -8.35
N VAL A 45 0.17 -9.75 -9.13
CA VAL A 45 -0.92 -10.68 -9.55
C VAL A 45 -1.54 -11.39 -8.35
N ILE A 46 -0.74 -11.79 -7.36
CA ILE A 46 -1.24 -12.43 -6.14
C ILE A 46 -2.12 -11.47 -5.34
N LEU A 47 -1.65 -10.24 -5.12
CA LEU A 47 -2.39 -9.23 -4.37
C LEU A 47 -3.69 -8.85 -5.08
N ALA A 48 -3.62 -8.59 -6.39
CA ALA A 48 -4.78 -8.23 -7.19
C ALA A 48 -5.81 -9.38 -7.27
N GLY A 49 -5.35 -10.61 -7.43
CA GLY A 49 -6.23 -11.80 -7.47
C GLY A 49 -6.91 -12.06 -6.13
N ALA A 50 -6.17 -11.98 -5.02
CA ALA A 50 -6.74 -12.13 -3.67
C ALA A 50 -7.76 -11.01 -3.36
N ALA A 51 -7.47 -9.78 -3.80
CA ALA A 51 -8.37 -8.64 -3.65
C ALA A 51 -9.65 -8.84 -4.47
N ALA A 52 -9.55 -9.16 -5.75
CA ALA A 52 -10.70 -9.36 -6.64
C ALA A 52 -11.63 -10.48 -6.15
N GLU A 53 -11.06 -11.60 -5.65
CA GLU A 53 -11.88 -12.69 -5.12
C GLU A 53 -12.59 -12.34 -3.81
N LYS A 54 -11.96 -11.55 -2.95
CA LYS A 54 -12.50 -11.27 -1.61
C LYS A 54 -13.41 -10.04 -1.59
N ASN A 55 -13.05 -9.00 -2.32
CA ASN A 55 -13.79 -7.75 -2.43
C ASN A 55 -13.35 -6.98 -3.68
N GLU A 56 -14.18 -6.98 -4.71
CA GLU A 56 -13.91 -6.34 -6.01
C GLU A 56 -13.63 -4.82 -5.91
N SER A 57 -14.05 -4.17 -4.82
CA SER A 57 -13.81 -2.74 -4.60
C SER A 57 -12.39 -2.43 -4.09
N VAL A 58 -11.58 -3.44 -3.78
CA VAL A 58 -10.21 -3.25 -3.29
C VAL A 58 -9.27 -2.98 -4.45
N ASN A 59 -8.60 -1.82 -4.41
CA ASN A 59 -7.57 -1.48 -5.38
C ASN A 59 -6.18 -1.91 -4.88
N VAL A 60 -5.35 -2.36 -5.80
CA VAL A 60 -3.92 -2.57 -5.60
C VAL A 60 -3.16 -1.43 -6.27
N ILE A 61 -2.26 -0.80 -5.53
CA ILE A 61 -1.35 0.22 -6.05
C ILE A 61 0.05 -0.37 -5.96
N SER A 62 0.69 -0.58 -7.10
CA SER A 62 2.03 -1.16 -7.17
C SER A 62 3.05 -0.07 -7.52
N ILE A 63 4.06 0.09 -6.66
CA ILE A 63 5.08 1.13 -6.79
C ILE A 63 6.44 0.49 -7.01
N ASP A 64 7.18 0.95 -8.04
CA ASP A 64 8.55 0.50 -8.30
C ASP A 64 9.44 1.63 -8.78
N GLN A 65 10.72 1.62 -8.36
CA GLN A 65 11.74 2.56 -8.85
C GLN A 65 12.03 2.38 -10.34
N ASN A 66 11.94 1.16 -10.81
CA ASN A 66 12.17 0.78 -12.20
C ASN A 66 10.84 0.54 -12.93
N TYR A 67 9.88 1.40 -12.69
CA TYR A 67 8.52 1.35 -13.25
C TYR A 67 8.52 1.04 -14.74
N ASP A 68 9.30 1.78 -15.54
CA ASP A 68 9.32 1.63 -17.01
C ASP A 68 9.81 0.25 -17.46
N THR A 69 10.60 -0.43 -16.61
CA THR A 69 11.12 -1.77 -16.89
C THR A 69 10.14 -2.87 -16.51
N PHE A 70 9.47 -2.74 -15.39
CA PHE A 70 8.71 -3.85 -14.79
C PHE A 70 7.20 -3.76 -15.00
N SER A 71 6.63 -2.55 -15.05
CA SER A 71 5.20 -2.37 -15.18
C SER A 71 4.57 -2.99 -16.44
N PRO A 72 5.20 -2.98 -17.63
CA PRO A 72 4.61 -3.62 -18.81
C PRO A 72 4.37 -5.10 -18.62
N THR A 73 5.37 -5.85 -18.13
CA THR A 73 5.25 -7.30 -17.90
C THR A 73 4.25 -7.63 -16.78
N ALA A 74 4.21 -6.81 -15.73
CA ALA A 74 3.23 -6.96 -14.67
C ALA A 74 1.81 -6.69 -15.18
N ALA A 75 1.60 -5.65 -16.00
CA ALA A 75 0.32 -5.34 -16.61
C ALA A 75 -0.18 -6.46 -17.55
N GLU A 76 0.70 -7.01 -18.38
CA GLU A 76 0.38 -8.15 -19.23
C GLU A 76 -0.02 -9.38 -18.41
N SER A 77 0.67 -9.64 -17.27
CA SER A 77 0.34 -10.74 -16.37
C SER A 77 -1.01 -10.54 -15.69
N LEU A 78 -1.35 -9.31 -15.30
CA LEU A 78 -2.68 -8.98 -14.77
C LEU A 78 -3.77 -9.19 -15.82
N GLN A 79 -3.57 -8.73 -17.05
CA GLN A 79 -4.51 -8.91 -18.16
C GLN A 79 -4.74 -10.39 -18.46
N ALA A 80 -3.68 -11.22 -18.48
CA ALA A 80 -3.77 -12.67 -18.70
C ALA A 80 -4.61 -13.39 -17.61
N ASN A 81 -4.76 -12.77 -16.43
CA ASN A 81 -5.58 -13.28 -15.33
C ASN A 81 -6.93 -12.57 -15.21
N ASN A 82 -7.30 -11.69 -16.13
CA ASN A 82 -8.50 -10.85 -16.08
C ASN A 82 -8.60 -9.99 -14.80
N LEU A 83 -7.47 -9.45 -14.34
CA LEU A 83 -7.37 -8.60 -13.15
C LEU A 83 -7.21 -7.14 -13.57
N PHE A 84 -8.15 -6.28 -13.19
CA PHE A 84 -8.21 -4.87 -13.58
C PHE A 84 -8.23 -3.92 -12.39
N ASN A 85 -8.08 -4.44 -11.19
CA ASN A 85 -8.10 -3.71 -9.92
C ASN A 85 -6.71 -3.28 -9.45
N CYS A 86 -5.76 -3.10 -10.38
CA CYS A 86 -4.41 -2.67 -10.06
C CYS A 86 -3.99 -1.46 -10.90
N SER A 87 -3.32 -0.52 -10.25
CA SER A 87 -2.61 0.59 -10.89
C SER A 87 -1.14 0.53 -10.57
N PHE A 88 -0.33 1.04 -11.53
CA PHE A 88 1.10 1.14 -11.36
C PHE A 88 1.50 2.59 -11.23
N GLU A 89 2.40 2.88 -10.30
CA GLU A 89 2.95 4.22 -10.12
C GLU A 89 4.47 4.18 -10.22
N SER A 90 4.99 5.10 -11.03
CA SER A 90 6.42 5.37 -11.08
C SER A 90 6.83 6.10 -9.82
N ASP A 91 7.90 5.68 -9.19
CA ASP A 91 8.34 6.28 -7.97
C ASP A 91 9.70 6.97 -8.10
N LYS A 92 9.66 8.27 -7.84
CA LYS A 92 10.71 8.89 -7.05
C LYS A 92 10.25 8.68 -5.60
N LEU A 93 10.54 7.56 -5.08
CA LEU A 93 10.00 6.73 -4.01
C LEU A 93 9.44 7.43 -2.77
N GLU A 94 9.96 8.56 -2.35
CA GLU A 94 9.64 9.08 -1.02
C GLU A 94 8.29 9.81 -1.00
N GLU A 95 8.01 10.67 -1.95
CA GLU A 95 6.77 11.46 -1.94
C GLU A 95 5.52 10.62 -2.25
N ARG A 96 5.58 9.79 -3.29
CA ARG A 96 4.45 8.93 -3.69
C ARG A 96 4.19 7.82 -2.67
N PHE A 97 5.24 7.30 -2.06
CA PHE A 97 5.11 6.31 -0.99
C PHE A 97 4.36 6.88 0.21
N GLU A 98 4.70 8.11 0.66
CA GLU A 98 3.99 8.78 1.76
C GLU A 98 2.51 9.02 1.44
N GLU A 99 2.19 9.48 0.24
CA GLU A 99 0.81 9.70 -0.20
C GLU A 99 -0.02 8.40 -0.20
N ASN A 100 0.58 7.29 -0.61
CA ASN A 100 -0.11 6.01 -0.70
C ASN A 100 -0.23 5.28 0.65
N ILE A 101 0.74 5.44 1.57
CA ILE A 101 0.64 4.95 2.94
C ILE A 101 -0.63 5.45 3.63
N ILE A 102 -0.96 6.72 3.44
CA ILE A 102 -2.11 7.36 4.09
C ILE A 102 -3.42 6.62 3.80
N LYS A 103 -3.53 5.99 2.63
CA LYS A 103 -4.76 5.34 2.16
C LYS A 103 -4.73 3.81 2.26
N ALA A 104 -3.56 3.22 2.51
CA ALA A 104 -3.39 1.78 2.45
C ALA A 104 -3.82 1.08 3.75
N ASN A 105 -4.69 0.08 3.63
CA ASN A 105 -5.07 -0.80 4.73
C ASN A 105 -4.11 -2.00 4.87
N ILE A 106 -3.54 -2.42 3.73
CA ILE A 106 -2.54 -3.48 3.67
C ILE A 106 -1.36 -2.94 2.86
N ILE A 107 -0.13 -3.15 3.35
CA ILE A 107 1.10 -2.77 2.65
C ILE A 107 1.95 -4.03 2.54
N TYR A 108 2.33 -4.38 1.32
CA TYR A 108 3.32 -5.42 1.07
C TYR A 108 4.67 -4.80 0.73
N ILE A 109 5.74 -5.25 1.39
CA ILE A 109 7.11 -4.79 1.14
C ILE A 109 7.96 -5.98 0.73
N ASP A 110 8.52 -5.95 -0.49
CA ASP A 110 9.44 -7.00 -0.92
C ASP A 110 10.79 -6.88 -0.19
N ARG A 111 11.44 -8.04 -0.01
CA ARG A 111 12.72 -8.17 0.70
C ARG A 111 13.89 -7.42 0.04
N PHE A 112 13.81 -7.19 -1.28
CA PHE A 112 14.87 -6.51 -2.03
C PHE A 112 14.97 -5.02 -1.74
N HIS A 113 14.06 -4.48 -0.94
CA HIS A 113 14.22 -3.14 -0.42
C HIS A 113 15.14 -3.13 0.80
N ASP A 114 16.39 -2.72 0.60
CA ASP A 114 17.45 -2.65 1.62
C ASP A 114 17.12 -1.78 2.85
N LYS A 115 15.97 -1.14 2.86
CA LYS A 115 15.56 -0.17 3.88
C LYS A 115 14.20 -0.49 4.52
N ILE A 116 13.89 -1.76 4.79
CA ILE A 116 12.63 -2.14 5.46
C ILE A 116 12.42 -1.33 6.75
N GLY A 117 13.46 -1.16 7.55
CA GLY A 117 13.38 -0.40 8.81
C GLY A 117 12.94 1.05 8.61
N SER A 118 13.53 1.77 7.67
CA SER A 118 13.16 3.17 7.38
C SER A 118 11.75 3.28 6.81
N LYS A 119 11.31 2.31 6.00
CA LYS A 119 9.93 2.26 5.49
C LYS A 119 8.92 1.99 6.59
N MET A 120 9.24 1.09 7.52
CA MET A 120 8.38 0.84 8.69
C MET A 120 8.21 2.11 9.55
N GLU A 121 9.25 2.91 9.73
CA GLU A 121 9.15 4.19 10.45
C GLU A 121 8.28 5.20 9.70
N LEU A 122 8.41 5.29 8.36
CA LEU A 122 7.53 6.13 7.55
C LEU A 122 6.07 5.68 7.63
N ILE A 123 5.80 4.37 7.60
CA ILE A 123 4.46 3.82 7.74
C ILE A 123 3.89 4.18 9.11
N LYS A 124 4.63 3.95 10.18
CA LYS A 124 4.20 4.30 11.53
C LYS A 124 3.88 5.78 11.68
N LYS A 125 4.66 6.66 11.03
CA LYS A 125 4.48 8.11 11.07
C LYS A 125 3.26 8.58 10.28
N ASN A 126 2.96 7.96 9.14
CA ASN A 126 2.00 8.48 8.17
C ASN A 126 0.69 7.71 8.08
N ALA A 127 0.59 6.49 8.61
CA ALA A 127 -0.65 5.73 8.57
C ALA A 127 -1.76 6.45 9.35
N ILE A 128 -2.88 6.75 8.67
CA ILE A 128 -4.06 7.36 9.27
C ILE A 128 -5.24 6.38 9.38
N VAL A 129 -5.09 5.18 8.83
CA VAL A 129 -6.01 4.05 8.96
C VAL A 129 -5.28 2.88 9.62
N PRO A 130 -5.99 1.93 10.25
CA PRO A 130 -5.37 0.69 10.71
C PRO A 130 -4.73 -0.03 9.53
N THR A 131 -3.41 -0.22 9.59
CA THR A 131 -2.62 -0.73 8.47
C THR A 131 -1.91 -2.01 8.87
N LYS A 132 -2.02 -3.04 8.03
CA LYS A 132 -1.28 -4.30 8.18
C LYS A 132 -0.13 -4.32 7.19
N VAL A 133 1.08 -4.50 7.68
CA VAL A 133 2.29 -4.54 6.84
C VAL A 133 2.77 -5.96 6.73
N ILE A 134 2.83 -6.48 5.52
CA ILE A 134 3.36 -7.79 5.16
C ILE A 134 4.77 -7.57 4.63
N TYR A 135 5.72 -8.30 5.15
CA TYR A 135 7.08 -8.31 4.62
C TYR A 135 7.67 -9.72 4.63
N ARG A 136 8.59 -9.97 3.73
CA ARG A 136 9.25 -11.26 3.62
C ARG A 136 10.40 -11.36 4.60
N ASN A 137 10.33 -12.32 5.53
CA ASN A 137 11.43 -12.63 6.43
C ASN A 137 12.38 -13.67 5.77
N PRO A 138 13.62 -13.29 5.43
CA PRO A 138 14.57 -14.21 4.80
C PRO A 138 15.01 -15.37 5.73
N LYS A 139 14.74 -15.28 7.03
CA LYS A 139 15.06 -16.30 8.02
C LYS A 139 13.88 -17.25 8.32
N ALA A 140 12.69 -16.93 7.80
CA ALA A 140 11.53 -17.79 7.97
C ALA A 140 11.61 -19.02 7.08
N SER A 141 10.74 -20.01 7.34
CA SER A 141 10.67 -21.22 6.52
C SER A 141 10.33 -20.87 5.06
N SER A 142 10.83 -21.68 4.11
CA SER A 142 10.58 -21.47 2.68
C SER A 142 9.09 -21.47 2.32
N ASN A 143 8.25 -22.15 3.10
CA ASN A 143 6.83 -22.32 2.81
C ASN A 143 5.96 -21.16 3.29
N PHE A 144 6.37 -20.46 4.35
CA PHE A 144 5.69 -19.27 4.86
C PHE A 144 6.70 -18.20 5.28
N PRO A 145 7.31 -17.51 4.30
CA PRO A 145 8.37 -16.52 4.57
C PRO A 145 7.82 -15.15 4.94
N PHE A 146 6.54 -15.00 5.27
CA PHE A 146 5.90 -13.71 5.47
C PHE A 146 5.63 -13.44 6.94
N GLU A 147 5.89 -12.20 7.36
CA GLU A 147 5.52 -11.66 8.66
C GLU A 147 4.50 -10.54 8.47
N VAL A 148 3.61 -10.40 9.45
CA VAL A 148 2.60 -9.33 9.48
C VAL A 148 2.78 -8.50 10.72
N THR A 149 2.88 -7.18 10.53
CA THR A 149 2.90 -6.21 11.63
C THR A 149 1.69 -5.29 11.51
N GLU A 150 0.97 -5.08 12.60
CA GLU A 150 -0.12 -4.10 12.64
C GLU A 150 0.41 -2.74 13.06
N VAL A 151 0.00 -1.71 12.33
CA VAL A 151 0.31 -0.31 12.62
C VAL A 151 -0.99 0.41 12.95
N SER A 152 -1.08 0.94 14.16
CA SER A 152 -2.20 1.76 14.58
C SER A 152 -2.13 3.15 13.95
N PRO A 153 -3.28 3.76 13.59
CA PRO A 153 -3.31 5.09 13.01
C PRO A 153 -2.74 6.12 13.99
N GLN A 154 -1.95 7.04 13.46
CA GLN A 154 -1.50 8.19 14.22
C GLN A 154 -2.67 9.16 14.41
N VAL A 155 -3.07 9.37 15.65
CA VAL A 155 -4.05 10.39 16.00
C VAL A 155 -3.36 11.75 15.84
N LYS A 156 -3.55 12.42 14.70
CA LYS A 156 -3.09 13.82 14.58
C LYS A 156 -3.81 14.66 15.63
N PRO A 157 -3.10 15.42 16.50
CA PRO A 157 -3.75 16.31 17.45
C PRO A 157 -4.69 17.23 16.67
N ARG A 158 -5.96 17.30 17.08
CA ARG A 158 -6.92 18.26 16.51
C ARG A 158 -6.29 19.64 16.58
N GLN A 159 -5.93 20.23 15.45
CA GLN A 159 -5.56 21.63 15.41
C GLN A 159 -6.78 22.41 15.92
N ARG A 160 -6.68 22.98 17.13
CA ARG A 160 -7.65 23.95 17.62
C ARG A 160 -7.71 25.07 16.60
N LYS A 161 -8.82 25.17 15.88
CA LYS A 161 -9.11 26.38 15.09
C LYS A 161 -9.00 27.55 16.06
N LYS A 162 -7.99 28.40 15.89
CA LYS A 162 -7.96 29.71 16.54
C LYS A 162 -9.24 30.41 16.09
N SER A 163 -10.17 30.61 17.03
CA SER A 163 -11.29 31.48 16.82
C SER A 163 -10.71 32.89 16.60
N THR A 164 -10.79 33.36 15.39
CA THR A 164 -10.58 34.80 15.08
C THR A 164 -11.74 35.56 15.72
N GLU A 165 -11.53 36.08 16.90
CA GLU A 165 -12.40 37.08 17.48
C GLU A 165 -12.38 38.32 16.55
N ASN A 166 -13.48 38.44 15.80
CA ASN A 166 -13.78 39.68 15.07
C ASN A 166 -14.09 40.79 16.09
N THR A 167 -13.10 41.59 16.40
CA THR A 167 -13.26 42.87 17.12
C THR A 167 -13.98 43.83 16.16
N LYS A 168 -15.30 43.92 16.30
CA LYS A 168 -16.07 45.01 15.68
C LYS A 168 -15.68 46.33 16.32
N ALA A 169 -14.90 47.11 15.59
CA ALA A 169 -14.69 48.52 15.93
C ALA A 169 -16.01 49.28 15.78
N ALA A 170 -16.53 49.78 16.87
CA ALA A 170 -17.69 50.67 16.89
C ALA A 170 -17.26 52.07 16.41
N THR A 171 -17.71 52.44 15.22
CA THR A 171 -17.57 53.81 14.70
C THR A 171 -18.63 54.67 15.36
N LYS A 172 -18.22 55.59 16.27
CA LYS A 172 -19.06 56.67 16.77
C LYS A 172 -19.22 57.71 15.66
N VAL A 173 -20.45 57.86 15.18
CA VAL A 173 -20.83 59.04 14.39
C VAL A 173 -21.26 60.14 15.37
N SER A 174 -20.52 61.26 15.43
CA SER A 174 -20.91 62.52 16.09
C SER A 174 -21.67 63.36 15.09
N ALA A 175 -22.91 63.68 15.44
CA ALA A 175 -23.71 64.70 14.75
C ALA A 175 -23.28 66.10 15.19
N LYS A 176 -23.12 66.99 14.26
CA LYS A 176 -23.37 68.41 14.38
C LYS A 176 -24.10 68.90 13.12
#